data_52da622acfe328fcb69aed7f3755677d
#
_entry.id   52da622acfe328fcb69aed7f3755677d
#
_cell.length_a   1.000
_cell.length_b   1.000
_cell.length_c   1.000
_cell.angle_alpha   90.00
_cell.angle_beta   90.00
_cell.angle_gamma   90.00
#
_symmetry.space_group_name_H-M   'P 1'
#
loop_
_entity.id
_entity.type
_entity.pdbx_description
1 polymer ?
#
loop_
_entity_poly.entity_id
_entity_poly.type
_entity_poly.pdbx_seq_one_letter_code
_entity_poly.pdbx_strand_id
1 'polypeptide(L)'
;MPQVSAAQELQIKAQMRLASLMEEKLVTRISVLSTLLGGGKTTERLLVRISTETHKTSPDFDQTAADKAKNRIKQALGDIGCDVFIETER
;
A
#
# COMPACT_ATOMS: atom_id res chain seq x y z
N MET A 1 22.13 16.70 -9.93
CA MET A 1 21.41 15.52 -9.44
C MET A 1 19.94 15.62 -9.78
N PRO A 2 19.35 14.56 -10.32
CA PRO A 2 17.92 14.58 -10.53
C PRO A 2 17.19 14.64 -9.19
N GLN A 3 16.25 15.53 -9.09
CA GLN A 3 15.41 15.61 -7.90
C GLN A 3 14.38 14.49 -7.94
N VAL A 4 14.29 13.76 -6.84
CA VAL A 4 13.27 12.74 -6.70
C VAL A 4 11.97 13.45 -6.34
N SER A 5 10.88 13.17 -7.07
CA SER A 5 9.60 13.76 -6.77
C SER A 5 9.07 13.24 -5.43
N ALA A 6 8.17 14.02 -4.81
CA ALA A 6 7.54 13.60 -3.55
C ALA A 6 6.84 12.24 -3.70
N ALA A 7 6.22 12.01 -4.86
CA ALA A 7 5.57 10.72 -5.15
C ALA A 7 6.58 9.58 -5.19
N GLN A 8 7.75 9.79 -5.80
CA GLN A 8 8.79 8.77 -5.88
C GLN A 8 9.37 8.46 -4.50
N GLU A 9 9.64 9.49 -3.70
CA GLU A 9 10.11 9.32 -2.33
C GLU A 9 9.13 8.51 -1.50
N LEU A 10 7.86 8.84 -1.63
CA LEU A 10 6.79 8.16 -0.89
C LEU A 10 6.72 6.69 -1.31
N GLN A 11 6.81 6.41 -2.60
CA GLN A 11 6.78 5.05 -3.11
C GLN A 11 7.97 4.23 -2.59
N ILE A 12 9.16 4.79 -2.64
CA ILE A 12 10.37 4.12 -2.15
C ILE A 12 10.25 3.83 -0.66
N LYS A 13 9.81 4.83 0.11
CA LYS A 13 9.61 4.68 1.54
C LYS A 13 8.63 3.56 1.86
N ALA A 14 7.50 3.55 1.16
CA ALA A 14 6.49 2.52 1.34
C ALA A 14 7.01 1.13 0.98
N GLN A 15 7.74 1.01 -0.11
CA GLN A 15 8.34 -0.25 -0.52
C GLN A 15 9.31 -0.77 0.53
N MET A 16 10.12 0.10 1.11
CA MET A 16 11.05 -0.31 2.17
C MET A 16 10.31 -0.80 3.41
N ARG A 17 9.27 -0.11 3.80
CA ARG A 17 8.50 -0.48 4.99
C ARG A 17 7.67 -1.74 4.79
N LEU A 18 7.24 -2.00 3.57
CA LEU A 18 6.43 -3.16 3.24
C LEU A 18 7.24 -4.29 2.60
N ALA A 19 8.56 -4.21 2.64
CA ALA A 19 9.43 -5.20 2.00
C ALA A 19 9.14 -6.63 2.49
N SER A 20 8.98 -6.80 3.80
CA SER A 20 8.66 -8.11 4.38
C SER A 20 7.35 -8.67 3.86
N LEU A 21 6.34 -7.80 3.74
CA LEU A 21 5.03 -8.19 3.24
C LEU A 21 5.08 -8.54 1.75
N MET A 22 5.93 -7.87 1.00
CA MET A 22 6.16 -8.20 -0.41
C MET A 22 6.87 -9.55 -0.56
N GLU A 23 7.82 -9.85 0.31
CA GLU A 23 8.49 -11.14 0.33
C GLU A 23 7.52 -12.28 0.66
N GLU A 24 6.60 -12.04 1.57
CA GLU A 24 5.55 -13.00 1.92
C GLU A 24 4.46 -13.08 0.85
N LYS A 25 4.56 -12.28 -0.20
CA LYS A 25 3.57 -12.19 -1.30
C LYS A 25 2.19 -11.75 -0.84
N LEU A 26 2.12 -11.10 0.31
CA LEU A 26 0.86 -10.52 0.79
C LEU A 26 0.57 -9.19 0.09
N VAL A 27 1.61 -8.41 -0.19
CA VAL A 27 1.48 -7.17 -0.95
C VAL A 27 1.99 -7.43 -2.36
N THR A 28 1.14 -7.17 -3.35
CA THR A 28 1.47 -7.41 -4.76
C THR A 28 1.86 -6.13 -5.47
N ARG A 29 1.36 -5.00 -5.03
CA ARG A 29 1.63 -3.74 -5.70
C ARG A 29 1.51 -2.56 -4.74
N ILE A 30 2.41 -1.60 -4.93
CA ILE A 30 2.37 -0.32 -4.22
C ILE A 30 2.38 0.78 -5.27
N SER A 31 1.41 1.67 -5.21
CA SER A 31 1.29 2.78 -6.15
C SER A 31 1.05 4.07 -5.37
N VAL A 32 1.49 5.18 -5.96
CA VAL A 32 1.23 6.50 -5.41
C VAL A 32 0.31 7.23 -6.36
N LEU A 33 -0.78 7.76 -5.83
CA LEU A 33 -1.74 8.55 -6.57
C LEU A 33 -1.59 10.01 -6.16
N SER A 34 -1.36 10.87 -7.13
CA SER A 34 -1.31 12.31 -6.91
C SER A 34 -2.62 12.92 -7.38
N THR A 35 -3.25 13.69 -6.50
CA THR A 35 -4.50 14.37 -6.82
C THR A 35 -4.25 15.87 -6.79
N LEU A 36 -4.65 16.56 -7.84
CA LEU A 36 -4.54 18.01 -7.92
C LEU A 36 -5.63 18.66 -7.09
N LEU A 37 -5.21 19.42 -6.11
CA LEU A 37 -6.10 20.26 -5.33
C LEU A 37 -6.12 21.66 -5.96
N GLY A 38 -7.13 22.46 -5.67
CA GLY A 38 -7.19 23.83 -6.16
C GLY A 38 -5.97 24.63 -5.72
N GLY A 39 -5.59 25.66 -6.49
CA GLY A 39 -4.49 26.54 -6.16
C GLY A 39 -3.10 25.99 -6.46
N GLY A 40 -3.00 24.99 -7.32
CA GLY A 40 -1.71 24.42 -7.72
C GLY A 40 -1.11 23.47 -6.71
N LYS A 41 -1.86 23.07 -5.69
CA LYS A 41 -1.41 22.12 -4.69
C LYS A 41 -1.79 20.69 -5.10
N THR A 42 -0.95 19.74 -4.69
CA THR A 42 -1.23 18.32 -4.92
C THR A 42 -1.20 17.58 -3.60
N THR A 43 -1.97 16.51 -3.53
CA THR A 43 -1.93 15.59 -2.39
C THR A 43 -1.62 14.19 -2.91
N GLU A 44 -0.73 13.49 -2.22
CA GLU A 44 -0.35 12.12 -2.56
C GLU A 44 -1.12 11.14 -1.67
N ARG A 45 -1.50 10.03 -2.27
CA ARG A 45 -2.15 8.92 -1.57
C ARG A 45 -1.44 7.64 -1.94
N LEU A 46 -1.35 6.74 -0.99
CA LEU A 46 -0.75 5.44 -1.21
C LEU A 46 -1.83 4.41 -1.47
N LEU A 47 -1.66 3.65 -2.54
CA LEU A 47 -2.53 2.51 -2.84
C LEU A 47 -1.71 1.24 -2.71
N VAL A 48 -2.13 0.37 -1.80
CA VAL A 48 -1.46 -0.91 -1.56
C VAL A 48 -2.43 -2.02 -1.95
N ARG A 49 -1.98 -2.90 -2.86
CA ARG A 49 -2.76 -4.07 -3.23
C ARG A 49 -2.27 -5.28 -2.48
N ILE A 50 -3.20 -5.99 -1.89
CA ILE A 50 -2.90 -7.25 -1.22
C ILE A 50 -3.45 -8.41 -2.04
N SER A 51 -2.70 -9.52 -2.03
CA SER A 51 -3.09 -10.70 -2.76
C SER A 51 -4.05 -11.54 -1.94
N THR A 52 -5.10 -12.01 -2.59
CA THR A 52 -6.04 -12.96 -1.99
C THR A 52 -6.06 -14.28 -2.74
N GLU A 53 -5.07 -14.50 -3.61
CA GLU A 53 -5.05 -15.71 -4.45
C GLU A 53 -5.12 -16.99 -3.64
N THR A 54 -4.40 -17.04 -2.52
CA THR A 54 -4.41 -18.22 -1.66
C THR A 54 -5.73 -18.42 -0.95
N HIS A 55 -6.58 -17.39 -0.94
CA HIS A 55 -7.85 -17.42 -0.21
C HIS A 55 -9.06 -17.64 -1.14
N LYS A 56 -8.92 -17.30 -2.42
CA LYS A 56 -10.04 -17.36 -3.36
C LYS A 56 -10.58 -18.77 -3.56
N THR A 57 -9.71 -19.75 -3.50
CA THR A 57 -10.07 -21.14 -3.78
C THR A 57 -10.35 -21.94 -2.51
N SER A 58 -10.12 -21.33 -1.35
CA SER A 58 -10.36 -22.01 -0.08
C SER A 58 -11.81 -21.85 0.34
N PRO A 59 -12.51 -22.95 0.66
CA PRO A 59 -13.85 -22.84 1.22
C PRO A 59 -13.84 -22.19 2.62
N ASP A 60 -12.68 -22.17 3.25
CA ASP A 60 -12.49 -21.55 4.57
C ASP A 60 -11.87 -20.18 4.45
N PHE A 61 -12.26 -19.41 3.45
CA PHE A 61 -11.77 -18.05 3.30
C PHE A 61 -11.93 -17.29 4.61
N ASP A 62 -10.79 -16.96 5.21
CA ASP A 62 -10.77 -16.29 6.49
C ASP A 62 -10.51 -14.79 6.29
N GLN A 63 -11.56 -14.02 6.42
CA GLN A 63 -11.47 -12.56 6.34
C GLN A 63 -10.53 -11.99 7.40
N THR A 64 -10.33 -12.73 8.49
CA THR A 64 -9.41 -12.33 9.56
C THR A 64 -7.99 -12.20 9.05
N ALA A 65 -7.58 -13.07 8.13
CA ALA A 65 -6.23 -13.00 7.55
C ALA A 65 -6.03 -11.72 6.74
N ALA A 66 -7.06 -11.33 5.97
CA ALA A 66 -7.02 -10.08 5.23
C ALA A 66 -6.96 -8.87 6.19
N ASP A 67 -7.73 -8.92 7.27
CA ASP A 67 -7.73 -7.87 8.28
C ASP A 67 -6.38 -7.75 8.98
N LYS A 68 -5.74 -8.87 9.27
CA LYS A 68 -4.39 -8.89 9.86
C LYS A 68 -3.38 -8.25 8.91
N ALA A 69 -3.45 -8.59 7.63
CA ALA A 69 -2.57 -8.00 6.63
C ALA A 69 -2.77 -6.48 6.55
N LYS A 70 -4.03 -6.02 6.54
CA LYS A 70 -4.34 -4.60 6.56
C LYS A 70 -3.77 -3.90 7.79
N ASN A 71 -3.90 -4.52 8.96
CA ASN A 71 -3.36 -3.96 10.19
C ASN A 71 -1.84 -3.86 10.16
N ARG A 72 -1.16 -4.88 9.65
CA ARG A 72 0.30 -4.86 9.48
C ARG A 72 0.73 -3.71 8.57
N ILE A 73 0.01 -3.50 7.48
CA ILE A 73 0.28 -2.40 6.55
C ILE A 73 0.08 -1.06 7.24
N LYS A 74 -1.02 -0.89 7.96
CA LYS A 74 -1.31 0.35 8.67
C LYS A 74 -0.25 0.65 9.72
N GLN A 75 0.22 -0.36 10.44
CA GLN A 75 1.28 -0.18 11.44
C GLN A 75 2.60 0.19 10.77
N ALA A 76 2.94 -0.46 9.68
CA ALA A 76 4.18 -0.18 8.95
C ALA A 76 4.19 1.21 8.35
N LEU A 77 3.04 1.73 7.96
CA LEU A 77 2.90 3.03 7.29
C LEU A 77 2.29 4.10 8.20
N GLY A 78 2.24 3.86 9.51
CA GLY A 78 1.57 4.76 10.44
C GLY A 78 2.14 6.19 10.46
N ASP A 79 3.42 6.34 10.18
CA ASP A 79 4.10 7.63 10.18
C ASP A 79 4.45 8.12 8.77
N ILE A 80 3.85 7.53 7.74
CA ILE A 80 4.19 7.89 6.35
C ILE A 80 3.70 9.28 5.96
N GLY A 81 2.74 9.82 6.69
CA GLY A 81 2.27 11.20 6.51
C GLY A 81 1.29 11.41 5.38
N CYS A 82 0.68 10.36 4.86
CA CYS A 82 -0.34 10.47 3.82
C CYS A 82 -1.42 9.41 4.01
N ASP A 83 -2.52 9.57 3.28
CA ASP A 83 -3.59 8.58 3.29
C ASP A 83 -3.12 7.29 2.62
N VAL A 84 -3.52 6.17 3.20
CA VAL A 84 -3.20 4.84 2.68
C VAL A 84 -4.50 4.11 2.39
N PHE A 85 -4.65 3.68 1.15
CA PHE A 85 -5.78 2.86 0.73
C PHE A 85 -5.30 1.45 0.47
N ILE A 86 -6.02 0.48 1.01
CA ILE A 86 -5.69 -0.93 0.84
C ILE A 86 -6.77 -1.56 -0.03
N GLU A 87 -6.34 -2.13 -1.14
CA GLU A 87 -7.23 -2.77 -2.09
C GLU A 87 -6.90 -4.26 -2.14
N THR A 88 -7.93 -5.07 -2.17
CA THR A 88 -7.77 -6.51 -2.30
C THR A 88 -7.77 -6.88 -3.77
N GLU A 89 -6.74 -7.61 -4.20
CA GLU A 89 -6.65 -8.08 -5.57
C GLU A 89 -7.57 -9.28 -5.76
N ARG A 90 -8.41 -9.19 -6.76
CA ARG A 90 -9.33 -10.28 -7.10
C ARG A 90 -8.82 -11.09 -8.28
#